data_23b390c63e8d3f1640bd2ade50e5ed42
#
_entry.id   23b390c63e8d3f1640bd2ade50e5ed42
#
_cell.length_a   1.000
_cell.length_b   1.000
_cell.length_c   1.000
_cell.angle_alpha   90.00
_cell.angle_beta   90.00
_cell.angle_gamma   90.00
#
_symmetry.space_group_name_H-M   'P 1'
#
loop_
_entity.id
_entity.type
_entity.pdbx_description
1 polymer ?
#
loop_
_entity_poly.entity_id
_entity_poly.type
_entity_poly.pdbx_seq_one_letter_code
_entity_poly.pdbx_strand_id
1 'polypeptide(L)'
;MDLGVLDFAGGTPVHINSGATATAMSIYLSYPLFRSRKSSTRTPSHLVIHRPVNSLCQLLAMISIWGSWLAFDAGTTLAFNFKSVMALCVTNLCAASGALTWMLYTYAEVGRWSLDSCFMGAISGLIMITPSAGFIDMSTAFFFGILGALFCRQALRIKFTDFARRWRWVDHGDTFATHCLGGVLATVATGCFAQKEVASYDGVTEIPGGVFFDGNVRQLGIQIVEALTGFLWSFIGSYTIYALIDCVPGFEVLADDK
;
A
#
# COMPACT_ATOMS: atom_id res chain seq x y z
N MET A 1 14.74 -8.42 -20.70
CA MET A 1 13.76 -7.72 -21.56
C MET A 1 13.05 -6.73 -20.67
N ASP A 2 13.25 -5.47 -20.89
CA ASP A 2 12.53 -4.43 -20.15
C ASP A 2 11.11 -4.35 -20.69
N LEU A 3 10.14 -4.73 -19.87
CA LEU A 3 8.72 -4.66 -20.23
C LEU A 3 8.23 -3.20 -20.29
N GLY A 4 9.00 -2.25 -19.75
CA GLY A 4 8.62 -0.83 -19.68
C GLY A 4 7.67 -0.53 -18.53
N VAL A 5 7.83 -1.20 -17.39
CA VAL A 5 7.11 -0.94 -16.16
C VAL A 5 7.35 0.50 -15.68
N LEU A 6 6.30 1.18 -15.23
CA LEU A 6 6.35 2.49 -14.61
C LEU A 6 6.04 2.36 -13.12
N ASP A 7 7.09 2.35 -12.31
CA ASP A 7 7.00 2.33 -10.85
C ASP A 7 8.10 3.24 -10.28
N PHE A 8 7.73 4.49 -9.97
CA PHE A 8 8.69 5.53 -9.63
C PHE A 8 9.43 5.27 -8.33
N ALA A 9 8.70 5.08 -7.25
CA ALA A 9 9.29 4.92 -5.93
C ALA A 9 8.91 3.60 -5.21
N GLY A 10 8.28 2.65 -5.90
CA GLY A 10 8.09 1.31 -5.36
C GLY A 10 6.66 0.94 -4.98
N GLY A 11 5.70 1.20 -5.85
CA GLY A 11 4.33 0.70 -5.68
C GLY A 11 4.29 -0.82 -5.53
N THR A 12 5.08 -1.54 -6.32
CA THR A 12 5.20 -2.99 -6.26
C THR A 12 6.21 -3.47 -5.22
N PRO A 13 7.51 -3.08 -5.25
CA PRO A 13 8.50 -3.65 -4.34
C PRO A 13 8.31 -3.24 -2.87
N VAL A 14 7.61 -2.14 -2.59
CA VAL A 14 7.35 -1.69 -1.22
C VAL A 14 5.92 -2.04 -0.80
N HIS A 15 4.91 -1.58 -1.56
CA HIS A 15 3.53 -1.66 -1.08
C HIS A 15 2.87 -3.00 -1.38
N ILE A 16 2.83 -3.44 -2.63
CA ILE A 16 2.22 -4.74 -2.97
C ILE A 16 2.93 -5.86 -2.23
N ASN A 17 4.26 -5.85 -2.21
CA ASN A 17 5.06 -6.88 -1.55
C ASN A 17 4.81 -6.95 -0.04
N SER A 18 4.74 -5.82 0.66
CA SER A 18 4.51 -5.82 2.11
C SER A 18 3.15 -6.42 2.47
N GLY A 19 2.10 -6.01 1.76
CA GLY A 19 0.75 -6.54 2.03
C GLY A 19 0.58 -7.99 1.59
N ALA A 20 1.24 -8.42 0.51
CA ALA A 20 1.27 -9.82 0.07
C ALA A 20 1.98 -10.71 1.11
N THR A 21 3.12 -10.25 1.62
CA THR A 21 3.88 -10.93 2.70
C THR A 21 3.05 -11.04 3.97
N ALA A 22 2.42 -9.96 4.42
CA ALA A 22 1.55 -9.96 5.59
C ALA A 22 0.38 -10.94 5.44
N THR A 23 -0.19 -11.02 4.24
CA THR A 23 -1.26 -11.97 3.92
C THR A 23 -0.76 -13.43 3.94
N ALA A 24 0.40 -13.71 3.36
CA ALA A 24 1.01 -15.03 3.38
C ALA A 24 1.28 -15.50 4.82
N MET A 25 1.83 -14.61 5.65
CA MET A 25 2.06 -14.86 7.07
C MET A 25 0.74 -15.15 7.81
N SER A 26 -0.27 -14.32 7.61
CA SER A 26 -1.58 -14.49 8.26
C SER A 26 -2.21 -15.83 7.92
N ILE A 27 -2.20 -16.21 6.64
CA ILE A 27 -2.74 -17.50 6.19
C ILE A 27 -1.91 -18.65 6.74
N TYR A 28 -0.58 -18.56 6.68
CA TYR A 28 0.32 -19.59 7.20
C TYR A 28 0.07 -19.85 8.69
N LEU A 29 -0.01 -18.80 9.49
CA LEU A 29 -0.25 -18.90 10.93
C LEU A 29 -1.66 -19.39 11.30
N SER A 30 -2.63 -19.17 10.42
CA SER A 30 -4.04 -19.51 10.66
C SER A 30 -4.44 -20.89 10.14
N TYR A 31 -3.68 -21.50 9.24
CA TYR A 31 -4.09 -22.70 8.53
C TYR A 31 -3.70 -23.98 9.28
N PRO A 32 -4.66 -24.84 9.71
CA PRO A 32 -4.38 -26.00 10.54
C PRO A 32 -3.75 -27.19 9.79
N LEU A 33 -3.73 -27.20 8.44
CA LEU A 33 -3.19 -28.31 7.64
C LEU A 33 -1.69 -28.53 7.81
N PHE A 34 -0.94 -27.48 8.14
CA PHE A 34 0.50 -27.54 8.36
C PHE A 34 0.86 -27.64 9.84
N ARG A 35 -0.15 -27.78 10.71
CA ARG A 35 0.02 -27.81 12.15
C ARG A 35 -0.59 -29.06 12.74
N SER A 36 0.26 -29.89 13.22
CA SER A 36 -0.02 -31.05 14.07
C SER A 36 -0.58 -30.65 15.45
N ARG A 37 -1.03 -29.43 15.67
CA ARG A 37 -1.35 -28.91 17.00
C ARG A 37 -2.81 -28.63 17.23
N LYS A 38 -3.23 -28.98 18.45
CA LYS A 38 -4.57 -28.75 19.00
C LYS A 38 -5.05 -27.33 18.69
N SER A 39 -6.22 -27.24 18.05
CA SER A 39 -6.92 -26.01 17.77
C SER A 39 -6.98 -25.14 19.02
N SER A 40 -6.29 -24.02 19.00
CA SER A 40 -6.53 -22.95 19.96
C SER A 40 -7.96 -22.47 19.80
N THR A 41 -8.74 -22.53 20.86
CA THR A 41 -10.12 -21.99 20.92
C THR A 41 -10.15 -20.46 21.02
N ARG A 42 -9.00 -19.80 20.88
CA ARG A 42 -8.90 -18.34 20.96
C ARG A 42 -9.67 -17.68 19.82
N THR A 43 -10.52 -16.75 20.18
CA THR A 43 -11.17 -15.83 19.24
C THR A 43 -10.06 -15.12 18.44
N PRO A 44 -10.09 -15.17 17.11
CA PRO A 44 -9.08 -14.49 16.29
C PRO A 44 -8.97 -13.02 16.65
N SER A 45 -7.76 -12.51 16.79
CA SER A 45 -7.48 -11.13 17.23
C SER A 45 -8.05 -10.06 16.29
N HIS A 46 -8.40 -10.42 15.05
CA HIS A 46 -9.03 -9.51 14.08
C HIS A 46 -10.41 -8.99 14.49
N LEU A 47 -11.05 -9.65 15.45
CA LEU A 47 -12.31 -9.18 16.02
C LEU A 47 -12.09 -8.14 17.14
N VAL A 48 -10.85 -7.93 17.55
CA VAL A 48 -10.50 -6.94 18.57
C VAL A 48 -10.09 -5.65 17.86
N ILE A 49 -10.86 -4.59 18.07
CA ILE A 49 -10.50 -3.26 17.61
C ILE A 49 -9.32 -2.76 18.46
N HIS A 50 -8.13 -2.70 17.87
CA HIS A 50 -6.97 -2.12 18.53
C HIS A 50 -7.06 -0.61 18.46
N ARG A 51 -7.29 0.03 19.59
CA ARG A 51 -7.24 1.49 19.71
C ARG A 51 -5.79 1.93 19.94
N PRO A 52 -5.38 3.10 19.39
CA PRO A 52 -4.07 3.65 19.71
C PRO A 52 -3.93 3.84 21.22
N VAL A 53 -2.80 3.38 21.78
CA VAL A 53 -2.53 3.49 23.22
C VAL A 53 -2.30 4.96 23.60
N ASN A 54 -1.69 5.75 22.69
CA ASN A 54 -1.35 7.14 22.93
C ASN A 54 -1.42 7.95 21.62
N SER A 55 -2.33 8.91 21.58
CA SER A 55 -2.54 9.77 20.41
C SER A 55 -1.34 10.67 20.10
N LEU A 56 -0.54 11.06 21.11
CA LEU A 56 0.66 11.85 20.88
C LEU A 56 1.74 11.04 20.17
N CYS A 57 1.96 9.79 20.59
CA CYS A 57 2.89 8.89 19.91
C CYS A 57 2.45 8.63 18.46
N GLN A 58 1.15 8.46 18.24
CA GLN A 58 0.60 8.29 16.89
C GLN A 58 0.83 9.54 16.02
N LEU A 59 0.64 10.73 16.57
CA LEU A 59 0.92 12.00 15.88
C LEU A 59 2.39 12.12 15.50
N LEU A 60 3.30 11.86 16.44
CA LEU A 60 4.74 11.92 16.18
C LEU A 60 5.17 10.90 15.13
N ALA A 61 4.66 9.68 15.20
CA ALA A 61 4.90 8.66 14.19
C ALA A 61 4.42 9.11 12.81
N MET A 62 3.23 9.72 12.72
CA MET A 62 2.67 10.20 11.45
C MET A 62 3.48 11.34 10.85
N ILE A 63 3.90 12.31 11.68
CA ILE A 63 4.77 13.41 11.22
C ILE A 63 6.09 12.84 10.67
N SER A 64 6.68 11.88 11.38
CA SER A 64 7.92 11.22 10.94
C SER A 64 7.74 10.45 9.63
N ILE A 65 6.67 9.65 9.51
CA ILE A 65 6.37 8.88 8.29
C ILE A 65 6.12 9.82 7.12
N TRP A 66 5.26 10.83 7.29
CA TRP A 66 4.94 11.77 6.20
C TRP A 66 6.17 12.52 5.73
N GLY A 67 6.95 13.11 6.66
CA GLY A 67 8.17 13.82 6.33
C GLY A 67 9.22 12.94 5.65
N SER A 68 9.43 11.72 6.14
CA SER A 68 10.35 10.76 5.53
C SER A 68 9.88 10.32 4.14
N TRP A 69 8.58 10.21 3.92
CA TRP A 69 8.03 9.81 2.62
C TRP A 69 8.21 10.88 1.54
N LEU A 70 8.14 12.16 1.92
CA LEU A 70 8.50 13.23 0.98
C LEU A 70 9.93 13.09 0.48
N ALA A 71 10.86 12.74 1.39
CA ALA A 71 12.25 12.47 1.01
C ALA A 71 12.41 11.17 0.23
N PHE A 72 11.62 10.15 0.54
CA PHE A 72 11.62 8.86 -0.14
C PHE A 72 11.22 9.01 -1.62
N ASP A 73 10.07 9.62 -1.90
CA ASP A 73 9.60 9.81 -3.27
C ASP A 73 10.50 10.79 -4.04
N ALA A 74 10.81 11.96 -3.47
CA ALA A 74 11.67 12.92 -4.15
C ALA A 74 13.11 12.41 -4.34
N GLY A 75 13.64 11.67 -3.36
CA GLY A 75 14.98 11.09 -3.41
C GLY A 75 15.16 9.99 -4.44
N THR A 76 14.08 9.39 -4.90
CA THR A 76 14.12 8.34 -5.95
C THR A 76 14.73 8.84 -7.26
N THR A 77 14.70 10.13 -7.53
CA THR A 77 15.41 10.71 -8.69
C THR A 77 16.94 10.61 -8.61
N LEU A 78 17.49 10.34 -7.42
CA LEU A 78 18.93 10.31 -7.10
C LEU A 78 19.68 11.61 -7.50
N ALA A 79 18.95 12.68 -7.75
CA ALA A 79 19.49 13.99 -8.14
C ALA A 79 18.54 15.10 -7.68
N PHE A 80 19.08 16.26 -7.35
CA PHE A 80 18.28 17.46 -7.08
C PHE A 80 17.98 18.15 -8.41
N ASN A 81 16.80 17.96 -8.94
CA ASN A 81 16.32 18.52 -10.20
C ASN A 81 14.84 18.91 -10.10
N PHE A 82 14.26 19.44 -11.17
CA PHE A 82 12.87 19.86 -11.18
C PHE A 82 11.90 18.71 -10.94
N LYS A 83 12.20 17.51 -11.43
CA LYS A 83 11.41 16.30 -11.21
C LYS A 83 11.38 15.90 -9.71
N SER A 84 12.51 16.03 -8.98
CA SER A 84 12.53 15.74 -7.55
C SER A 84 11.65 16.71 -6.73
N VAL A 85 11.68 17.99 -7.09
CA VAL A 85 10.82 19.01 -6.47
C VAL A 85 9.34 18.72 -6.80
N MET A 86 9.04 18.37 -8.05
CA MET A 86 7.69 18.00 -8.46
C MET A 86 7.20 16.77 -7.71
N ALA A 87 8.01 15.72 -7.60
CA ALA A 87 7.69 14.52 -6.83
C ALA A 87 7.36 14.83 -5.36
N LEU A 88 8.17 15.69 -4.72
CA LEU A 88 7.89 16.15 -3.35
C LEU A 88 6.52 16.86 -3.25
N CYS A 89 6.22 17.75 -4.19
CA CYS A 89 4.98 18.51 -4.19
C CYS A 89 3.75 17.62 -4.41
N VAL A 90 3.78 16.72 -5.38
CA VAL A 90 2.66 15.82 -5.67
C VAL A 90 2.44 14.81 -4.54
N THR A 91 3.51 14.32 -3.91
CA THR A 91 3.44 13.42 -2.75
C THR A 91 2.76 14.11 -1.57
N ASN A 92 3.17 15.35 -1.27
CA ASN A 92 2.56 16.12 -0.18
C ASN A 92 1.08 16.43 -0.45
N LEU A 93 0.74 16.83 -1.67
CA LEU A 93 -0.64 17.15 -2.05
C LEU A 93 -1.54 15.91 -2.00
N CYS A 94 -1.06 14.78 -2.49
CA CYS A 94 -1.79 13.52 -2.49
C CYS A 94 -2.06 13.03 -1.06
N ALA A 95 -1.06 13.11 -0.17
CA ALA A 95 -1.22 12.79 1.24
C ALA A 95 -2.26 13.71 1.93
N ALA A 96 -2.18 15.02 1.68
CA ALA A 96 -3.09 16.00 2.27
C ALA A 96 -4.54 15.82 1.79
N SER A 97 -4.76 15.61 0.49
CA SER A 97 -6.08 15.36 -0.08
C SER A 97 -6.67 14.03 0.40
N GLY A 98 -5.86 13.00 0.54
CA GLY A 98 -6.25 11.72 1.12
C GLY A 98 -6.65 11.85 2.59
N ALA A 99 -5.86 12.55 3.40
CA ALA A 99 -6.15 12.83 4.80
C ALA A 99 -7.49 13.54 4.97
N LEU A 100 -7.69 14.62 4.22
CA LEU A 100 -8.91 15.41 4.24
C LEU A 100 -10.13 14.57 3.83
N THR A 101 -10.00 13.79 2.76
CA THR A 101 -11.08 12.94 2.24
C THR A 101 -11.54 11.92 3.27
N TRP A 102 -10.60 11.20 3.91
CA TRP A 102 -10.95 10.20 4.91
C TRP A 102 -11.55 10.84 6.17
N MET A 103 -11.01 11.97 6.61
CA MET A 103 -11.54 12.73 7.74
C MET A 103 -12.98 13.19 7.49
N LEU A 104 -13.25 13.79 6.32
CA LEU A 104 -14.59 14.26 5.94
C LEU A 104 -15.58 13.08 5.85
N TYR A 105 -15.16 11.96 5.27
CA TYR A 105 -15.97 10.77 5.20
C TYR A 105 -16.33 10.25 6.61
N THR A 106 -15.34 10.15 7.51
CA THR A 106 -15.57 9.72 8.90
C THR A 106 -16.47 10.72 9.63
N TYR A 107 -16.27 12.01 9.43
CA TYR A 107 -17.12 13.03 10.03
C TYR A 107 -18.58 12.90 9.58
N ALA A 108 -18.81 12.63 8.29
CA ALA A 108 -20.16 12.42 7.76
C ALA A 108 -20.84 11.15 8.35
N GLU A 109 -20.07 10.10 8.67
CA GLU A 109 -20.62 8.88 9.25
C GLU A 109 -20.86 8.98 10.78
N VAL A 110 -19.95 9.62 11.51
CA VAL A 110 -19.89 9.52 12.98
C VAL A 110 -20.14 10.88 13.67
N GLY A 111 -20.12 11.97 12.94
CA GLY A 111 -20.29 13.35 13.45
C GLY A 111 -19.13 13.84 14.31
N ARG A 112 -17.93 13.22 14.22
CA ARG A 112 -16.75 13.58 15.02
C ARG A 112 -15.48 13.55 14.16
N TRP A 113 -14.59 14.50 14.41
CA TRP A 113 -13.25 14.48 13.85
C TRP A 113 -12.40 13.39 14.52
N SER A 114 -11.63 12.68 13.74
CA SER A 114 -10.75 11.61 14.21
C SER A 114 -9.34 11.80 13.67
N LEU A 115 -8.37 11.85 14.57
CA LEU A 115 -6.95 11.92 14.21
C LEU A 115 -6.49 10.65 13.48
N ASP A 116 -6.98 9.50 13.92
CA ASP A 116 -6.73 8.20 13.27
C ASP A 116 -7.20 8.21 11.80
N SER A 117 -8.38 8.79 11.53
CA SER A 117 -8.89 8.95 10.16
C SER A 117 -8.00 9.87 9.30
N CYS A 118 -7.42 10.92 9.90
CA CYS A 118 -6.45 11.76 9.23
C CYS A 118 -5.23 10.95 8.79
N PHE A 119 -4.69 10.13 9.69
CA PHE A 119 -3.51 9.33 9.43
C PHE A 119 -3.75 8.24 8.40
N MET A 120 -4.85 7.52 8.51
CA MET A 120 -5.22 6.49 7.53
C MET A 120 -5.40 7.07 6.14
N GLY A 121 -6.02 8.25 6.04
CA GLY A 121 -6.18 8.95 4.77
C GLY A 121 -4.86 9.44 4.19
N ALA A 122 -3.98 10.01 5.03
CA ALA A 122 -2.66 10.44 4.61
C ALA A 122 -1.81 9.27 4.09
N ILE A 123 -1.76 8.15 4.84
CA ILE A 123 -1.03 6.95 4.43
C ILE A 123 -1.60 6.40 3.10
N SER A 124 -2.92 6.37 2.94
CA SER A 124 -3.54 5.92 1.70
C SER A 124 -3.16 6.81 0.50
N GLY A 125 -3.07 8.12 0.70
CA GLY A 125 -2.58 9.06 -0.30
C GLY A 125 -1.11 8.86 -0.62
N LEU A 126 -0.25 8.65 0.39
CA LEU A 126 1.18 8.37 0.22
C LEU A 126 1.41 7.09 -0.58
N ILE A 127 0.68 6.03 -0.28
CA ILE A 127 0.75 4.77 -1.03
C ILE A 127 0.30 4.98 -2.48
N MET A 128 -0.80 5.71 -2.67
CA MET A 128 -1.38 5.94 -3.99
C MET A 128 -0.46 6.71 -4.93
N ILE A 129 0.35 7.64 -4.39
CA ILE A 129 1.24 8.47 -5.19
C ILE A 129 2.57 7.77 -5.51
N THR A 130 3.04 6.87 -4.66
CA THR A 130 4.40 6.30 -4.72
C THR A 130 4.82 5.79 -6.11
N PRO A 131 4.05 4.97 -6.86
CA PRO A 131 4.46 4.55 -8.19
C PRO A 131 4.39 5.65 -9.25
N SER A 132 3.71 6.76 -8.97
CA SER A 132 3.37 7.80 -9.94
C SER A 132 4.07 9.12 -9.70
N ALA A 133 4.75 9.34 -8.57
CA ALA A 133 5.20 10.65 -8.11
C ALA A 133 6.11 11.40 -9.11
N GLY A 134 6.82 10.69 -9.98
CA GLY A 134 7.66 11.26 -11.04
C GLY A 134 7.00 11.31 -12.42
N PHE A 135 5.69 10.98 -12.52
CA PHE A 135 5.02 10.79 -13.80
C PHE A 135 3.69 11.52 -13.94
N ILE A 136 3.18 12.16 -12.89
CA ILE A 136 1.89 12.86 -12.91
C ILE A 136 1.99 14.29 -12.38
N ASP A 137 1.06 15.12 -12.82
CA ASP A 137 0.96 16.52 -12.42
C ASP A 137 0.21 16.71 -11.08
N MET A 138 0.21 17.96 -10.57
CA MET A 138 -0.43 18.32 -9.30
C MET A 138 -1.93 18.06 -9.30
N SER A 139 -2.61 18.29 -10.42
CA SER A 139 -4.06 18.09 -10.54
C SER A 139 -4.41 16.63 -10.39
N THR A 140 -3.71 15.77 -11.09
CA THR A 140 -3.87 14.31 -11.00
C THR A 140 -3.55 13.79 -9.59
N ALA A 141 -2.48 14.32 -8.96
CA ALA A 141 -2.09 13.93 -7.60
C ALA A 141 -3.18 14.25 -6.56
N PHE A 142 -3.86 15.39 -6.70
CA PHE A 142 -4.99 15.75 -5.83
C PHE A 142 -6.11 14.69 -5.90
N PHE A 143 -6.49 14.29 -7.10
CA PHE A 143 -7.52 13.25 -7.29
C PHE A 143 -7.04 11.87 -6.87
N PHE A 144 -5.76 11.56 -6.99
CA PHE A 144 -5.17 10.30 -6.52
C PHE A 144 -5.32 10.15 -5.01
N GLY A 145 -5.11 11.21 -4.24
CA GLY A 145 -5.32 11.16 -2.79
C GLY A 145 -6.78 10.87 -2.41
N ILE A 146 -7.72 11.50 -3.10
CA ILE A 146 -9.16 11.23 -2.92
C ILE A 146 -9.46 9.76 -3.25
N LEU A 147 -9.04 9.30 -4.42
CA LEU A 147 -9.27 7.93 -4.88
C LEU A 147 -8.67 6.90 -3.94
N GLY A 148 -7.40 7.09 -3.55
CA GLY A 148 -6.69 6.21 -2.62
C GLY A 148 -7.39 6.10 -1.27
N ALA A 149 -7.79 7.23 -0.69
CA ALA A 149 -8.50 7.26 0.59
C ALA A 149 -9.83 6.53 0.54
N LEU A 150 -10.66 6.79 -0.48
CA LEU A 150 -11.96 6.15 -0.65
C LEU A 150 -11.81 4.63 -0.89
N PHE A 151 -10.89 4.24 -1.73
CA PHE A 151 -10.66 2.84 -2.06
C PHE A 151 -10.14 2.06 -0.86
N CYS A 152 -9.07 2.52 -0.20
CA CYS A 152 -8.49 1.83 0.96
C CYS A 152 -9.51 1.72 2.10
N ARG A 153 -10.33 2.77 2.32
CA ARG A 153 -11.40 2.72 3.31
C ARG A 153 -12.42 1.62 3.02
N GLN A 154 -12.79 1.39 1.77
CA GLN A 154 -13.68 0.28 1.40
C GLN A 154 -12.95 -1.07 1.50
N ALA A 155 -11.68 -1.14 1.11
CA ALA A 155 -10.87 -2.33 1.21
C ALA A 155 -10.72 -2.85 2.65
N LEU A 156 -10.69 -1.96 3.65
CA LEU A 156 -10.70 -2.35 5.07
C LEU A 156 -11.87 -3.24 5.47
N ARG A 157 -12.99 -3.18 4.74
CA ARG A 157 -14.17 -4.00 5.02
C ARG A 157 -13.96 -5.48 4.68
N ILE A 158 -12.96 -5.80 3.84
CA ILE A 158 -12.68 -7.18 3.40
C ILE A 158 -12.41 -8.09 4.60
N LYS A 159 -11.70 -7.61 5.62
CA LYS A 159 -11.40 -8.37 6.84
C LYS A 159 -12.64 -8.82 7.63
N PHE A 160 -13.81 -8.21 7.40
CA PHE A 160 -15.07 -8.56 8.05
C PHE A 160 -15.96 -9.46 7.19
N THR A 161 -15.53 -9.85 6.00
CA THR A 161 -16.28 -10.73 5.10
C THR A 161 -16.27 -12.19 5.57
N ASP A 162 -17.25 -12.97 5.07
CA ASP A 162 -17.29 -14.41 5.33
C ASP A 162 -16.07 -15.15 4.75
N PHE A 163 -15.48 -14.63 3.69
CA PHE A 163 -14.22 -15.12 3.14
C PHE A 163 -13.10 -15.03 4.19
N ALA A 164 -12.88 -13.84 4.77
CA ALA A 164 -11.85 -13.64 5.78
C ALA A 164 -12.08 -14.57 7.00
N ARG A 165 -13.35 -14.69 7.45
CA ARG A 165 -13.72 -15.59 8.56
C ARG A 165 -13.47 -17.06 8.23
N ARG A 166 -13.85 -17.50 7.02
CA ARG A 166 -13.68 -18.90 6.59
C ARG A 166 -12.20 -19.30 6.53
N TRP A 167 -11.34 -18.40 6.05
CA TRP A 167 -9.90 -18.64 5.93
C TRP A 167 -9.14 -18.25 7.20
N ARG A 168 -9.82 -17.77 8.24
CA ARG A 168 -9.20 -17.23 9.47
C ARG A 168 -8.14 -16.18 9.16
N TRP A 169 -8.33 -15.47 8.06
CA TRP A 169 -7.40 -14.45 7.61
C TRP A 169 -7.55 -13.18 8.44
N VAL A 170 -6.43 -12.65 8.87
CA VAL A 170 -6.33 -11.44 9.71
C VAL A 170 -5.44 -10.44 9.00
N ASP A 171 -5.96 -9.24 8.76
CA ASP A 171 -5.17 -8.13 8.23
C ASP A 171 -4.63 -7.30 9.38
N HIS A 172 -3.47 -7.70 9.90
CA HIS A 172 -2.80 -6.97 10.97
C HIS A 172 -2.28 -5.63 10.46
N GLY A 173 -2.64 -4.56 11.16
CA GLY A 173 -2.24 -3.20 10.81
C GLY A 173 -2.85 -2.69 9.51
N ASP A 174 -3.90 -3.35 9.00
CA ASP A 174 -4.58 -2.98 7.76
C ASP A 174 -3.65 -2.96 6.53
N THR A 175 -2.55 -3.72 6.61
CA THR A 175 -1.46 -3.70 5.61
C THR A 175 -1.91 -4.26 4.26
N PHE A 176 -2.74 -5.31 4.24
CA PHE A 176 -3.28 -5.82 2.98
C PHE A 176 -4.21 -4.81 2.32
N ALA A 177 -5.13 -4.25 3.08
CA ALA A 177 -6.11 -3.31 2.53
C ALA A 177 -5.46 -2.01 2.03
N THR A 178 -4.51 -1.45 2.79
CA THR A 178 -3.88 -0.17 2.45
C THR A 178 -2.70 -0.35 1.49
N HIS A 179 -1.73 -1.20 1.84
CA HIS A 179 -0.50 -1.35 1.06
C HIS A 179 -0.68 -2.27 -0.15
N CYS A 180 -1.24 -3.48 0.04
CA CYS A 180 -1.38 -4.40 -1.09
C CYS A 180 -2.42 -3.88 -2.09
N LEU A 181 -3.67 -3.74 -1.68
CA LEU A 181 -4.74 -3.32 -2.58
C LEU A 181 -4.60 -1.86 -3.01
N GLY A 182 -4.18 -0.98 -2.08
CA GLY A 182 -3.85 0.41 -2.41
C GLY A 182 -2.69 0.51 -3.40
N GLY A 183 -1.64 -0.29 -3.23
CA GLY A 183 -0.51 -0.39 -4.17
C GLY A 183 -0.92 -0.92 -5.54
N VAL A 184 -1.76 -1.95 -5.60
CA VAL A 184 -2.32 -2.45 -6.88
C VAL A 184 -3.10 -1.36 -7.59
N LEU A 185 -3.99 -0.65 -6.88
CA LEU A 185 -4.72 0.47 -7.46
C LEU A 185 -3.77 1.55 -7.96
N ALA A 186 -2.75 1.92 -7.16
CA ALA A 186 -1.76 2.93 -7.50
C ALA A 186 -0.98 2.57 -8.77
N THR A 187 -0.48 1.35 -8.85
CA THR A 187 0.26 0.83 -10.01
C THR A 187 -0.61 0.83 -11.28
N VAL A 188 -1.85 0.36 -11.19
CA VAL A 188 -2.81 0.39 -12.30
C VAL A 188 -3.15 1.83 -12.71
N ALA A 189 -3.37 2.72 -11.74
CA ALA A 189 -3.63 4.13 -12.01
C ALA A 189 -2.41 4.83 -12.64
N THR A 190 -1.18 4.45 -12.29
CA THR A 190 0.03 4.93 -13.00
C THR A 190 -0.02 4.61 -14.48
N GLY A 191 -0.43 3.39 -14.85
CA GLY A 191 -0.60 3.01 -16.26
C GLY A 191 -1.68 3.82 -16.99
N CYS A 192 -2.67 4.32 -16.27
CA CYS A 192 -3.72 5.17 -16.85
C CYS A 192 -3.29 6.64 -17.00
N PHE A 193 -2.60 7.19 -16.00
CA PHE A 193 -2.42 8.64 -15.83
C PHE A 193 -0.99 9.14 -16.01
N ALA A 194 0.00 8.27 -16.25
CA ALA A 194 1.37 8.70 -16.49
C ALA A 194 1.49 9.63 -17.70
N GLN A 195 2.27 10.71 -17.56
CA GLN A 195 2.46 11.78 -18.53
C GLN A 195 3.92 11.83 -18.95
N LYS A 196 4.18 11.79 -20.26
CA LYS A 196 5.54 11.93 -20.85
C LYS A 196 6.21 13.24 -20.47
N GLU A 197 5.44 14.31 -20.49
CA GLU A 197 5.90 15.65 -20.17
C GLU A 197 6.45 15.72 -18.74
N VAL A 198 5.69 15.25 -17.77
CA VAL A 198 6.11 15.24 -16.36
C VAL A 198 7.34 14.33 -16.15
N ALA A 199 7.33 13.17 -16.79
CA ALA A 199 8.46 12.24 -16.71
C ALA A 199 9.77 12.86 -17.19
N SER A 200 9.72 13.74 -18.18
CA SER A 200 10.90 14.39 -18.79
C SER A 200 11.41 15.61 -18.02
N TYR A 201 10.87 15.98 -16.87
CA TYR A 201 11.33 17.14 -16.08
C TYR A 201 12.77 17.03 -15.54
N ASP A 202 13.36 15.87 -15.63
CA ASP A 202 14.82 15.66 -15.38
C ASP A 202 15.68 15.84 -16.63
N GLY A 203 15.08 16.05 -17.80
CA GLY A 203 15.75 16.24 -19.07
C GLY A 203 16.29 14.97 -19.75
N VAL A 204 16.07 13.80 -19.14
CA VAL A 204 16.64 12.52 -19.63
C VAL A 204 15.64 11.36 -19.64
N THR A 205 14.63 11.38 -18.79
CA THR A 205 13.66 10.26 -18.69
C THR A 205 12.63 10.34 -19.80
N GLU A 206 12.58 9.31 -20.62
CA GLU A 206 11.53 9.10 -21.62
C GLU A 206 10.68 7.89 -21.23
N ILE A 207 9.36 8.06 -21.19
CA ILE A 207 8.39 6.98 -20.92
C ILE A 207 7.39 6.88 -22.07
N PRO A 208 6.74 5.72 -22.24
CA PRO A 208 5.70 5.57 -23.28
C PRO A 208 4.38 6.31 -22.95
N GLY A 209 4.24 6.85 -21.72
CA GLY A 209 3.05 7.51 -21.24
C GLY A 209 1.90 6.57 -20.92
N GLY A 210 0.80 7.11 -20.38
CA GLY A 210 -0.39 6.39 -19.95
C GLY A 210 -1.54 6.44 -20.94
N VAL A 211 -2.67 5.85 -20.50
CA VAL A 211 -3.88 5.74 -21.36
C VAL A 211 -4.49 7.10 -21.64
N PHE A 212 -4.70 7.94 -20.61
CA PHE A 212 -5.54 9.13 -20.75
C PHE A 212 -4.81 10.32 -21.40
N PHE A 213 -3.52 10.46 -21.20
CA PHE A 213 -2.74 11.57 -21.72
C PHE A 213 -2.05 11.24 -23.05
N ASP A 214 -1.59 10.00 -23.19
CA ASP A 214 -0.77 9.56 -24.32
C ASP A 214 -1.42 8.46 -25.19
N GLY A 215 -2.64 8.02 -24.84
CA GLY A 215 -3.37 6.99 -25.61
C GLY A 215 -2.76 5.59 -25.53
N ASN A 216 -1.83 5.34 -24.61
CA ASN A 216 -1.07 4.09 -24.53
C ASN A 216 -1.77 3.03 -23.67
N VAL A 217 -2.72 2.31 -24.26
CA VAL A 217 -3.44 1.22 -23.57
C VAL A 217 -2.52 0.06 -23.18
N ARG A 218 -1.41 -0.16 -23.91
CA ARG A 218 -0.44 -1.21 -23.61
C ARG A 218 0.17 -1.01 -22.21
N GLN A 219 0.39 0.23 -21.78
CA GLN A 219 0.96 0.52 -20.47
C GLN A 219 0.08 0.01 -19.34
N LEU A 220 -1.24 0.13 -19.46
CA LEU A 220 -2.17 -0.43 -18.48
C LEU A 220 -1.99 -1.95 -18.33
N GLY A 221 -1.85 -2.67 -19.45
CA GLY A 221 -1.59 -4.12 -19.42
C GLY A 221 -0.28 -4.46 -18.73
N ILE A 222 0.78 -3.69 -18.97
CA ILE A 222 2.10 -3.87 -18.33
C ILE A 222 1.98 -3.69 -16.80
N GLN A 223 1.29 -2.65 -16.34
CA GLN A 223 1.11 -2.38 -14.91
C GLN A 223 0.28 -3.46 -14.20
N ILE A 224 -0.73 -4.02 -14.87
CA ILE A 224 -1.49 -5.15 -14.32
C ILE A 224 -0.59 -6.39 -14.17
N VAL A 225 0.24 -6.70 -15.17
CA VAL A 225 1.18 -7.83 -15.12
C VAL A 225 2.21 -7.61 -14.00
N GLU A 226 2.73 -6.40 -13.86
CA GLU A 226 3.63 -6.04 -12.76
C GLU A 226 3.00 -6.31 -11.40
N ALA A 227 1.82 -5.73 -11.15
CA ALA A 227 1.12 -5.87 -9.86
C ALA A 227 0.84 -7.34 -9.51
N LEU A 228 0.37 -8.13 -10.47
CA LEU A 228 0.12 -9.56 -10.28
C LEU A 228 1.41 -10.34 -10.02
N THR A 229 2.46 -10.07 -10.77
CA THR A 229 3.75 -10.74 -10.61
C THR A 229 4.36 -10.42 -9.24
N GLY A 230 4.35 -9.16 -8.83
CA GLY A 230 4.85 -8.74 -7.51
C GLY A 230 4.08 -9.37 -6.36
N PHE A 231 2.75 -9.39 -6.46
CA PHE A 231 1.90 -10.06 -5.47
C PHE A 231 2.21 -11.55 -5.35
N LEU A 232 2.19 -12.27 -6.47
CA LEU A 232 2.44 -13.72 -6.48
C LEU A 232 3.84 -14.08 -6.01
N TRP A 233 4.84 -13.34 -6.46
CA TRP A 233 6.23 -13.55 -6.04
C TRP A 233 6.39 -13.39 -4.52
N SER A 234 5.89 -12.30 -3.98
CA SER A 234 6.01 -12.03 -2.55
C SER A 234 5.18 -12.98 -1.69
N PHE A 235 3.97 -13.30 -2.12
CA PHE A 235 3.11 -14.23 -1.41
C PHE A 235 3.73 -15.63 -1.35
N ILE A 236 4.12 -16.18 -2.50
CA ILE A 236 4.70 -17.53 -2.60
C ILE A 236 6.05 -17.59 -1.89
N GLY A 237 6.91 -16.59 -2.13
CA GLY A 237 8.24 -16.51 -1.50
C GLY A 237 8.14 -16.45 0.02
N SER A 238 7.31 -15.56 0.55
CA SER A 238 7.11 -15.42 2.00
C SER A 238 6.49 -16.67 2.61
N TYR A 239 5.47 -17.25 1.98
CA TYR A 239 4.85 -18.49 2.45
C TYR A 239 5.88 -19.63 2.52
N THR A 240 6.73 -19.76 1.49
CA THR A 240 7.79 -20.76 1.43
C THR A 240 8.83 -20.53 2.53
N ILE A 241 9.24 -19.29 2.78
CA ILE A 241 10.19 -18.94 3.84
C ILE A 241 9.63 -19.32 5.22
N TYR A 242 8.36 -19.01 5.51
CA TYR A 242 7.72 -19.41 6.76
C TYR A 242 7.68 -20.94 6.92
N ALA A 243 7.36 -21.67 5.86
CA ALA A 243 7.35 -23.13 5.88
C ALA A 243 8.74 -23.70 6.13
N LEU A 244 9.79 -23.14 5.55
CA LEU A 244 11.17 -23.55 5.77
C LEU A 244 11.65 -23.28 7.19
N ILE A 245 11.31 -22.10 7.76
CA ILE A 245 11.66 -21.76 9.15
C ILE A 245 10.98 -22.74 10.12
N ASP A 246 9.73 -23.07 9.89
CA ASP A 246 8.96 -23.99 10.74
C ASP A 246 9.49 -25.43 10.70
N CYS A 247 10.26 -25.80 9.66
CA CYS A 247 10.94 -27.09 9.56
C CYS A 247 12.24 -27.16 10.39
N VAL A 248 12.78 -26.02 10.87
CA VAL A 248 14.03 -25.99 11.61
C VAL A 248 13.76 -26.28 13.10
N PRO A 249 14.34 -27.36 13.68
CA PRO A 249 14.13 -27.68 15.09
C PRO A 249 14.52 -26.52 16.01
N GLY A 250 13.61 -26.12 16.89
CA GLY A 250 13.80 -25.01 17.83
C GLY A 250 13.46 -23.62 17.27
N PHE A 251 13.13 -23.49 15.98
CA PHE A 251 12.60 -22.28 15.37
C PHE A 251 11.12 -22.48 15.05
N GLU A 252 10.29 -22.54 16.07
CA GLU A 252 8.86 -22.61 15.86
C GLU A 252 8.29 -21.22 15.59
N VAL A 253 7.60 -21.07 14.47
CA VAL A 253 6.95 -19.79 14.06
C VAL A 253 5.83 -19.39 15.01
N LEU A 254 5.31 -20.33 15.79
CA LEU A 254 4.40 -20.04 16.91
C LEU A 254 5.04 -20.46 18.23
N ALA A 255 5.04 -19.53 19.17
CA ALA A 255 5.24 -19.86 20.57
C ALA A 255 4.13 -20.82 21.03
N ASP A 256 4.52 -21.89 21.74
CA ASP A 256 3.58 -22.69 22.48
C ASP A 256 2.84 -21.81 23.49
N ASP A 257 1.52 -21.92 23.53
CA ASP A 257 0.74 -21.39 24.65
C ASP A 257 1.17 -22.19 25.91
N LYS A 258 2.17 -21.71 26.63
CA LYS A 258 2.50 -22.15 27.98
C LYS A 258 1.64 -21.42 28.98
#